data_8656fb9a11b89b6cec76bc54e30a8be1
#
_entry.id   8656fb9a11b89b6cec76bc54e30a8be1
#
_cell.length_a   1.000
_cell.length_b   1.000
_cell.length_c   1.000
_cell.angle_alpha   90.00
_cell.angle_beta   90.00
_cell.angle_gamma   90.00
#
_symmetry.space_group_name_H-M   'P 1'
#
loop_
_entity.id
_entity.type
_entity.pdbx_description
1 polymer ?
#
loop_
_entity_poly.entity_id
_entity_poly.type
_entity_poly.pdbx_seq_one_letter_code
_entity_poly.pdbx_strand_id
1 'polypeptide(L)'
;MIKMKRILRSFTILPICILLLVSCGDKYLGIEQVVVNSDRPDKVIVKEVVSKSGALEINFSLPAGNPNIDQVVASYVNQRGEKMEFKVSRYSSSILVEGFTGTEPKDVAVVCIDVSGNKSDATIVTSAPLLSPLELAYKTINVQPAFGGVRLEWENSNANPLAIHVLTEDVLQLGVISLVEDPTKTIYNRDSLNTFAFVRQYPSTELKFGFTVSDKWGNRSDTLISSLTPFKEEVIDWKYVKAISFFNPTLFNGTRDFGIYGINGATGIQNDGNAHASGNAPQTMFNGVPSGNEYYGYKFVKNLSNPDPSKREIVHDVYATFDLNMEARLNRVKISPRVHISYTYARSSPKRFRIWGTNDSNSQRWAKFPETWTLIGEYVGRTPANLATLTQDELDWFNLNQEYLINEDNVNPEAHPTESFRYMRIQLMESYNQNEAFYTINEFAMFGEILKLF
;
A
#
# COMPACT_ATOMS: atom_id res chain seq x y z
N MET A 1 -50.20 -54.27 4.48
CA MET A 1 -51.28 -55.04 3.86
C MET A 1 -51.42 -54.59 2.41
N ILE A 2 -51.29 -55.54 1.51
CA ILE A 2 -51.74 -55.60 0.09
C ILE A 2 -50.89 -54.86 -0.96
N LYS A 3 -50.03 -55.61 -1.60
CA LYS A 3 -49.94 -56.26 -2.94
C LYS A 3 -49.80 -55.32 -4.12
N MET A 4 -48.62 -55.28 -4.72
CA MET A 4 -48.17 -56.05 -5.91
C MET A 4 -49.11 -56.06 -7.10
N LYS A 5 -48.68 -55.48 -8.26
CA LYS A 5 -48.78 -56.11 -9.56
C LYS A 5 -47.79 -55.51 -10.59
N ARG A 6 -46.94 -56.39 -11.07
CA ARG A 6 -46.15 -56.28 -12.31
C ARG A 6 -47.10 -56.30 -13.52
N ILE A 7 -46.80 -55.56 -14.57
CA ILE A 7 -47.01 -56.01 -15.95
C ILE A 7 -45.90 -55.47 -16.83
N LEU A 8 -45.23 -56.37 -17.38
CA LEU A 8 -44.30 -56.46 -18.46
C LEU A 8 -44.90 -55.92 -19.78
N ARG A 9 -44.26 -55.03 -20.50
CA ARG A 9 -44.29 -54.97 -21.95
C ARG A 9 -42.94 -54.61 -22.53
N SER A 10 -42.34 -55.64 -22.98
CA SER A 10 -41.17 -55.75 -23.87
C SER A 10 -41.53 -55.35 -25.30
N PHE A 11 -40.50 -54.98 -26.02
CA PHE A 11 -40.33 -54.97 -27.48
C PHE A 11 -40.64 -53.70 -28.26
N THR A 12 -39.57 -53.40 -29.00
CA THR A 12 -39.45 -52.67 -30.27
C THR A 12 -39.07 -51.20 -30.19
N ILE A 13 -37.77 -50.93 -29.95
CA ILE A 13 -37.05 -49.82 -30.61
C ILE A 13 -35.56 -50.22 -30.65
N LEU A 14 -35.24 -51.14 -31.55
CA LEU A 14 -33.85 -51.30 -32.00
C LEU A 14 -34.02 -51.70 -33.49
N PRO A 15 -34.00 -50.75 -34.39
CA PRO A 15 -32.87 -50.46 -35.25
C PRO A 15 -32.94 -49.09 -35.93
N ILE A 16 -32.65 -47.99 -35.22
CA ILE A 16 -32.45 -46.67 -35.84
C ILE A 16 -31.10 -46.08 -35.49
N CYS A 17 -30.33 -46.76 -34.67
CA CYS A 17 -28.98 -46.25 -34.27
C CYS A 17 -27.81 -46.75 -35.14
N ILE A 18 -28.06 -47.46 -36.31
CA ILE A 18 -26.97 -47.98 -37.13
C ILE A 18 -26.75 -47.17 -38.43
N LEU A 19 -27.43 -46.05 -38.64
CA LEU A 19 -27.32 -45.27 -39.88
C LEU A 19 -26.73 -43.87 -39.72
N LEU A 20 -26.06 -43.56 -38.58
CA LEU A 20 -25.36 -42.29 -38.39
C LEU A 20 -23.85 -42.41 -38.18
N LEU A 21 -23.25 -43.55 -38.56
CA LEU A 21 -21.79 -43.75 -38.44
C LEU A 21 -21.05 -43.70 -39.80
N VAL A 22 -21.63 -43.10 -40.80
CA VAL A 22 -20.90 -42.91 -42.06
C VAL A 22 -21.15 -41.47 -42.53
N SER A 23 -20.53 -40.54 -41.94
CA SER A 23 -20.16 -39.23 -42.52
C SER A 23 -19.38 -38.38 -41.53
N CYS A 24 -18.22 -38.84 -41.12
CA CYS A 24 -17.12 -37.95 -40.83
C CYS A 24 -16.07 -38.24 -41.88
N GLY A 25 -16.29 -37.71 -43.06
CA GLY A 25 -15.20 -37.50 -44.01
C GLY A 25 -14.30 -36.43 -43.37
N ASP A 26 -13.18 -36.85 -42.82
CA ASP A 26 -12.09 -35.96 -42.47
C ASP A 26 -11.75 -35.17 -43.74
N LYS A 27 -12.26 -33.94 -43.80
CA LYS A 27 -11.59 -32.91 -44.54
C LYS A 27 -10.29 -32.68 -43.80
N TYR A 28 -9.27 -33.39 -44.16
CA TYR A 28 -7.89 -32.97 -43.92
C TYR A 28 -7.76 -31.59 -44.55
N LEU A 29 -8.04 -30.56 -43.78
CA LEU A 29 -7.54 -29.21 -44.02
C LEU A 29 -6.02 -29.39 -43.99
N GLY A 30 -5.41 -29.24 -45.16
CA GLY A 30 -4.02 -29.50 -45.42
C GLY A 30 -3.09 -29.17 -44.25
N ILE A 31 -2.79 -30.17 -43.48
CA ILE A 31 -1.55 -30.17 -42.72
C ILE A 31 -0.52 -30.35 -43.82
N GLU A 32 0.16 -29.26 -44.21
CA GLU A 32 1.36 -29.37 -45.02
C GLU A 32 2.19 -30.49 -44.40
N GLN A 33 2.48 -31.53 -45.16
CA GLN A 33 3.35 -32.59 -44.68
C GLN A 33 4.66 -31.91 -44.28
N VAL A 34 4.95 -31.91 -42.98
CA VAL A 34 6.25 -31.47 -42.50
C VAL A 34 7.28 -32.38 -43.17
N VAL A 35 7.95 -31.88 -44.18
CA VAL A 35 9.03 -32.61 -44.82
C VAL A 35 10.11 -32.75 -43.76
N VAL A 36 10.24 -33.97 -43.22
CA VAL A 36 11.32 -34.27 -42.26
C VAL A 36 12.63 -34.15 -43.04
N ASN A 37 13.32 -33.05 -42.84
CA ASN A 37 14.63 -32.82 -43.40
C ASN A 37 15.68 -33.16 -42.34
N SER A 38 16.74 -33.84 -42.70
CA SER A 38 17.89 -34.13 -41.84
C SER A 38 18.92 -33.00 -41.82
N ASP A 39 18.78 -32.03 -42.71
CA ASP A 39 19.74 -30.95 -42.84
C ASP A 39 19.53 -29.93 -41.72
N ARG A 40 20.64 -29.54 -41.09
CA ARG A 40 20.61 -28.53 -40.05
C ARG A 40 20.39 -27.15 -40.65
N PRO A 41 19.56 -26.29 -39.99
CA PRO A 41 19.45 -24.92 -40.43
C PRO A 41 20.81 -24.17 -40.21
N ASP A 42 21.02 -23.11 -40.97
CA ASP A 42 22.15 -22.24 -40.81
C ASP A 42 22.03 -21.42 -39.49
N LYS A 43 23.17 -20.86 -39.05
CA LYS A 43 23.24 -20.05 -37.83
C LYS A 43 22.37 -18.80 -37.94
N VAL A 44 21.81 -18.40 -36.79
CA VAL A 44 21.15 -17.10 -36.66
C VAL A 44 22.12 -15.95 -36.90
N ILE A 45 21.68 -14.89 -37.56
CA ILE A 45 22.49 -13.69 -37.84
C ILE A 45 22.13 -12.65 -36.79
N VAL A 46 23.00 -12.46 -35.79
CA VAL A 46 22.83 -11.41 -34.76
C VAL A 46 23.17 -10.06 -35.39
N LYS A 47 22.30 -9.07 -35.22
CA LYS A 47 22.45 -7.72 -35.73
C LYS A 47 22.92 -6.76 -34.66
N GLU A 48 22.34 -6.82 -33.47
CA GLU A 48 22.58 -5.90 -32.37
C GLU A 48 22.27 -6.59 -31.04
N VAL A 49 22.92 -6.20 -29.99
CA VAL A 49 22.66 -6.61 -28.63
C VAL A 49 22.43 -5.39 -27.76
N VAL A 50 21.25 -5.25 -27.18
CA VAL A 50 20.90 -4.12 -26.31
C VAL A 50 20.88 -4.59 -24.86
N SER A 51 21.74 -3.98 -24.04
CA SER A 51 21.76 -4.23 -22.59
C SER A 51 20.52 -3.65 -21.93
N LYS A 52 19.85 -4.47 -21.12
CA LYS A 52 18.68 -4.11 -20.29
C LYS A 52 18.97 -4.43 -18.83
N SER A 53 18.12 -3.95 -17.94
CA SER A 53 18.21 -4.24 -16.50
C SER A 53 18.05 -5.74 -16.23
N GLY A 54 19.13 -6.43 -15.86
CA GLY A 54 19.18 -7.88 -15.67
C GLY A 54 18.85 -8.71 -16.92
N ALA A 55 18.99 -8.15 -18.12
CA ALA A 55 18.60 -8.79 -19.37
C ALA A 55 19.45 -8.31 -20.56
N LEU A 56 19.42 -9.12 -21.63
CA LEU A 56 19.95 -8.79 -22.95
C LEU A 56 18.87 -8.95 -24.00
N GLU A 57 18.60 -7.92 -24.78
CA GLU A 57 17.73 -8.01 -25.95
C GLU A 57 18.60 -8.21 -27.19
N ILE A 58 18.47 -9.38 -27.80
CA ILE A 58 19.29 -9.79 -28.96
C ILE A 58 18.43 -9.63 -30.21
N ASN A 59 18.75 -8.64 -31.02
CA ASN A 59 18.14 -8.39 -32.33
C ASN A 59 18.82 -9.26 -33.38
N PHE A 60 18.03 -9.98 -34.17
CA PHE A 60 18.55 -10.96 -35.14
C PHE A 60 17.74 -10.97 -36.45
N SER A 61 18.30 -11.65 -37.47
CA SER A 61 17.55 -12.09 -38.62
C SER A 61 17.78 -13.59 -38.85
N LEU A 62 16.80 -14.25 -39.41
CA LEU A 62 16.95 -15.64 -39.85
C LEU A 62 17.84 -15.73 -41.07
N PRO A 63 18.60 -16.83 -41.21
CA PRO A 63 19.43 -17.05 -42.41
C PRO A 63 18.55 -17.19 -43.64
N ALA A 64 18.98 -16.64 -44.78
CA ALA A 64 18.29 -16.79 -46.04
C ALA A 64 18.41 -18.24 -46.54
N GLY A 65 17.34 -18.72 -47.18
CA GLY A 65 17.34 -20.07 -47.76
C GLY A 65 16.92 -21.21 -46.80
N ASN A 66 16.52 -20.90 -45.56
CA ASN A 66 16.03 -21.84 -44.54
C ASN A 66 14.53 -21.63 -44.25
N PRO A 67 13.59 -21.99 -45.15
CA PRO A 67 12.17 -21.68 -44.99
C PRO A 67 11.50 -22.45 -43.87
N ASN A 68 12.09 -23.55 -43.41
CA ASN A 68 11.53 -24.46 -42.42
C ASN A 68 11.91 -24.10 -40.95
N ILE A 69 12.60 -22.98 -40.69
CA ILE A 69 12.87 -22.54 -39.32
C ILE A 69 11.53 -22.27 -38.62
N ASP A 70 11.35 -22.86 -37.44
CA ASP A 70 10.17 -22.70 -36.58
C ASP A 70 10.38 -21.69 -35.48
N GLN A 71 11.51 -21.76 -34.78
CA GLN A 71 11.79 -20.96 -33.63
C GLN A 71 13.28 -20.62 -33.48
N VAL A 72 13.55 -19.54 -32.71
CA VAL A 72 14.89 -19.18 -32.24
C VAL A 72 14.93 -19.36 -30.73
N VAL A 73 15.99 -20.01 -30.26
CA VAL A 73 16.22 -20.32 -28.85
C VAL A 73 17.52 -19.69 -28.40
N ALA A 74 17.47 -18.85 -27.37
CA ALA A 74 18.63 -18.34 -26.65
C ALA A 74 18.79 -19.07 -25.32
N SER A 75 20.00 -19.45 -24.97
CA SER A 75 20.27 -20.13 -23.70
C SER A 75 21.57 -19.70 -23.05
N TYR A 76 21.59 -19.72 -21.73
CA TYR A 76 22.80 -19.53 -20.93
C TYR A 76 22.73 -20.41 -19.66
N VAL A 77 23.84 -20.52 -18.94
CA VAL A 77 23.90 -21.21 -17.65
C VAL A 77 23.93 -20.16 -16.54
N ASN A 78 22.97 -20.21 -15.60
CA ASN A 78 22.91 -19.30 -14.49
C ASN A 78 23.99 -19.63 -13.43
N GLN A 79 24.09 -18.81 -12.38
CA GLN A 79 25.07 -19.00 -11.30
C GLN A 79 24.90 -20.31 -10.51
N ARG A 80 23.71 -20.93 -10.56
CA ARG A 80 23.41 -22.20 -9.91
C ARG A 80 23.73 -23.41 -10.80
N GLY A 81 24.28 -23.18 -12.00
CA GLY A 81 24.57 -24.23 -12.97
C GLY A 81 23.34 -24.73 -13.75
N GLU A 82 22.21 -24.01 -13.67
CA GLU A 82 20.97 -24.38 -14.37
C GLU A 82 20.94 -23.74 -15.75
N LYS A 83 20.52 -24.51 -16.74
CA LYS A 83 20.33 -24.03 -18.10
C LYS A 83 19.04 -23.22 -18.21
N MET A 84 19.16 -21.95 -18.55
CA MET A 84 18.05 -21.05 -18.83
C MET A 84 17.80 -21.03 -20.34
N GLU A 85 16.54 -21.18 -20.77
CA GLU A 85 16.16 -21.14 -22.18
C GLU A 85 15.00 -20.17 -22.43
N PHE A 86 15.17 -19.35 -23.47
CA PHE A 86 14.20 -18.39 -23.97
C PHE A 86 13.89 -18.73 -25.42
N LYS A 87 12.61 -18.64 -25.80
CA LYS A 87 12.15 -19.08 -27.13
C LYS A 87 11.25 -18.01 -27.74
N VAL A 88 11.48 -17.75 -29.01
CA VAL A 88 10.60 -16.90 -29.82
C VAL A 88 10.31 -17.58 -31.15
N SER A 89 9.16 -17.25 -31.74
CA SER A 89 8.77 -17.80 -33.04
C SER A 89 9.62 -17.23 -34.18
N ARG A 90 9.62 -17.88 -35.30
CA ARG A 90 10.28 -17.43 -36.55
C ARG A 90 9.88 -16.03 -37.01
N TYR A 91 8.75 -15.52 -36.55
CA TYR A 91 8.24 -14.19 -36.90
C TYR A 91 8.81 -13.06 -36.05
N SER A 92 9.53 -13.37 -34.99
CA SER A 92 10.18 -12.41 -34.13
C SER A 92 11.51 -11.94 -34.73
N SER A 93 11.83 -10.68 -34.54
CA SER A 93 13.13 -10.09 -34.92
C SER A 93 14.07 -9.88 -33.73
N SER A 94 13.60 -10.14 -32.50
CA SER A 94 14.39 -10.05 -31.27
C SER A 94 14.00 -11.14 -30.28
N ILE A 95 14.92 -11.43 -29.35
CA ILE A 95 14.72 -12.30 -28.21
C ILE A 95 15.25 -11.62 -26.95
N LEU A 96 14.40 -11.55 -25.92
CA LEU A 96 14.79 -11.04 -24.61
C LEU A 96 15.25 -12.19 -23.74
N VAL A 97 16.50 -12.11 -23.26
CA VAL A 97 17.12 -13.08 -22.36
C VAL A 97 17.26 -12.42 -21.00
N GLU A 98 16.53 -12.92 -20.02
CA GLU A 98 16.39 -12.34 -18.68
C GLU A 98 17.09 -13.19 -17.60
N GLY A 99 17.12 -12.69 -16.37
CA GLY A 99 17.59 -13.43 -15.20
C GLY A 99 19.08 -13.33 -14.93
N PHE A 100 19.74 -12.35 -15.53
CA PHE A 100 21.14 -12.07 -15.22
C PHE A 100 21.27 -11.26 -13.92
N THR A 101 22.34 -11.55 -13.19
CA THR A 101 22.86 -10.76 -12.08
C THR A 101 24.28 -10.33 -12.38
N GLY A 102 24.71 -9.21 -11.79
CA GLY A 102 25.98 -8.57 -12.10
C GLY A 102 25.96 -7.83 -13.44
N THR A 103 27.00 -7.06 -13.68
CA THR A 103 27.18 -6.27 -14.90
C THR A 103 28.37 -6.74 -15.75
N GLU A 104 28.93 -7.92 -15.41
CA GLU A 104 29.98 -8.54 -16.19
C GLU A 104 29.43 -9.15 -17.47
N PRO A 105 30.25 -9.24 -18.55
CA PRO A 105 29.84 -9.89 -19.78
C PRO A 105 29.36 -11.33 -19.56
N LYS A 106 28.26 -11.67 -20.21
CA LYS A 106 27.60 -12.99 -20.17
C LYS A 106 27.58 -13.57 -21.58
N ASP A 107 27.81 -14.87 -21.66
CA ASP A 107 27.73 -15.61 -22.92
C ASP A 107 26.33 -16.22 -23.07
N VAL A 108 25.71 -15.95 -24.20
CA VAL A 108 24.40 -16.49 -24.60
C VAL A 108 24.54 -17.22 -25.91
N ALA A 109 24.16 -18.49 -25.92
CA ALA A 109 24.11 -19.31 -27.13
C ALA A 109 22.75 -19.15 -27.80
N VAL A 110 22.76 -18.74 -29.07
CA VAL A 110 21.52 -18.54 -29.86
C VAL A 110 21.52 -19.53 -31.03
N VAL A 111 20.45 -20.31 -31.16
CA VAL A 111 20.27 -21.35 -32.22
C VAL A 111 18.94 -21.17 -32.91
N CYS A 112 18.89 -21.53 -34.20
CA CYS A 112 17.64 -21.80 -34.93
C CYS A 112 17.21 -23.26 -34.73
N ILE A 113 15.92 -23.51 -34.66
CA ILE A 113 15.32 -24.83 -34.65
C ILE A 113 14.29 -24.90 -35.79
N ASP A 114 14.37 -25.91 -36.61
CA ASP A 114 13.41 -26.13 -37.70
C ASP A 114 12.17 -26.93 -37.26
N VAL A 115 11.18 -27.04 -38.13
CA VAL A 115 9.95 -27.79 -37.88
C VAL A 115 10.19 -29.30 -37.63
N SER A 116 11.35 -29.85 -38.01
CA SER A 116 11.76 -31.22 -37.76
C SER A 116 12.51 -31.40 -36.45
N GLY A 117 12.80 -30.29 -35.72
CA GLY A 117 13.56 -30.30 -34.46
C GLY A 117 15.08 -30.25 -34.62
N ASN A 118 15.61 -30.13 -35.85
CA ASN A 118 17.06 -29.97 -36.06
C ASN A 118 17.52 -28.59 -35.57
N LYS A 119 18.69 -28.56 -34.94
CA LYS A 119 19.29 -27.33 -34.39
C LYS A 119 20.46 -26.87 -35.25
N SER A 120 20.53 -25.57 -35.48
CA SER A 120 21.73 -24.96 -36.03
C SER A 120 22.93 -25.10 -35.11
N ASP A 121 24.12 -24.82 -35.59
CA ASP A 121 25.24 -24.47 -34.73
C ASP A 121 24.89 -23.20 -33.96
N ALA A 122 25.47 -23.05 -32.78
CA ALA A 122 25.23 -21.87 -31.94
C ALA A 122 25.96 -20.64 -32.45
N THR A 123 25.31 -19.48 -32.42
CA THR A 123 25.95 -18.18 -32.44
C THR A 123 26.14 -17.74 -30.99
N ILE A 124 27.38 -17.56 -30.54
CA ILE A 124 27.66 -17.07 -29.20
C ILE A 124 27.62 -15.57 -29.19
N VAL A 125 26.84 -14.99 -28.29
CA VAL A 125 26.71 -13.56 -28.05
C VAL A 125 27.31 -13.26 -26.69
N THR A 126 28.30 -12.39 -26.59
CA THR A 126 28.87 -11.95 -25.33
C THR A 126 28.54 -10.48 -25.12
N SER A 127 27.80 -10.15 -24.06
CA SER A 127 27.45 -8.77 -23.71
C SER A 127 27.20 -8.63 -22.20
N ALA A 128 27.33 -7.40 -21.68
CA ALA A 128 27.14 -7.07 -20.29
C ALA A 128 25.70 -6.56 -20.07
N PRO A 129 24.88 -7.18 -19.20
CA PRO A 129 23.58 -6.63 -18.81
C PRO A 129 23.77 -5.39 -17.94
N LEU A 130 22.71 -4.57 -17.82
CA LEU A 130 22.66 -3.53 -16.81
C LEU A 130 22.28 -4.17 -15.45
N LEU A 131 22.48 -3.40 -14.36
CA LEU A 131 22.13 -3.80 -13.01
C LEU A 131 20.72 -4.38 -12.96
N SER A 132 20.56 -5.55 -12.34
CA SER A 132 19.28 -6.23 -12.28
C SER A 132 18.30 -5.52 -11.33
N PRO A 133 16.97 -5.68 -11.52
CA PRO A 133 15.98 -5.12 -10.61
C PRO A 133 16.15 -5.61 -9.16
N LEU A 134 16.56 -6.86 -8.98
CA LEU A 134 16.88 -7.44 -7.69
C LEU A 134 18.04 -6.69 -6.99
N GLU A 135 19.12 -6.43 -7.72
CA GLU A 135 20.28 -5.73 -7.18
C GLU A 135 20.00 -4.25 -6.91
N LEU A 136 19.16 -3.62 -7.76
CA LEU A 136 18.71 -2.25 -7.52
C LEU A 136 17.87 -2.18 -6.23
N ALA A 137 16.88 -3.04 -6.09
CA ALA A 137 16.07 -3.11 -4.88
C ALA A 137 16.95 -3.36 -3.64
N TYR A 138 17.87 -4.32 -3.69
CA TYR A 138 18.78 -4.61 -2.58
C TYR A 138 19.66 -3.42 -2.18
N LYS A 139 20.20 -2.70 -3.16
CA LYS A 139 21.07 -1.53 -2.91
C LYS A 139 20.31 -0.32 -2.36
N THR A 140 19.02 -0.25 -2.62
CA THR A 140 18.17 0.88 -2.22
C THR A 140 17.31 0.59 -1.00
N ILE A 141 17.33 -0.66 -0.46
CA ILE A 141 16.62 -0.96 0.78
C ILE A 141 17.08 -0.03 1.89
N ASN A 142 16.15 0.75 2.40
CA ASN A 142 16.27 1.57 3.60
C ASN A 142 15.36 0.98 4.68
N VAL A 143 15.92 0.76 5.87
CA VAL A 143 15.19 0.15 7.00
C VAL A 143 15.16 1.12 8.15
N GLN A 144 13.97 1.38 8.67
CA GLN A 144 13.75 2.31 9.79
C GLN A 144 12.90 1.63 10.88
N PRO A 145 13.09 2.01 12.17
CA PRO A 145 12.19 1.58 13.23
C PRO A 145 10.76 2.03 12.94
N ALA A 146 9.82 1.14 13.26
CA ALA A 146 8.40 1.42 13.21
C ALA A 146 7.70 0.83 14.45
N PHE A 147 6.45 1.16 14.67
CA PHE A 147 5.70 0.63 15.79
C PHE A 147 5.50 -0.87 15.69
N GLY A 148 5.99 -1.59 16.71
CA GLY A 148 5.97 -3.05 16.76
C GLY A 148 6.77 -3.72 15.65
N GLY A 149 7.74 -3.04 15.02
CA GLY A 149 8.55 -3.62 13.96
C GLY A 149 9.43 -2.63 13.22
N VAL A 150 9.56 -2.82 11.91
CA VAL A 150 10.39 -2.01 11.02
C VAL A 150 9.62 -1.62 9.76
N ARG A 151 9.96 -0.48 9.19
CA ARG A 151 9.54 -0.01 7.88
C ARG A 151 10.68 -0.18 6.90
N LEU A 152 10.37 -0.80 5.77
CA LEU A 152 11.29 -0.94 4.65
C LEU A 152 10.84 -0.05 3.49
N GLU A 153 11.79 0.52 2.78
CA GLU A 153 11.61 1.22 1.51
C GLU A 153 12.65 0.70 0.51
N TRP A 154 12.31 0.62 -0.76
CA TRP A 154 13.20 0.17 -1.84
C TRP A 154 12.78 0.75 -3.18
N GLU A 155 13.60 0.58 -4.21
CA GLU A 155 13.24 0.96 -5.58
C GLU A 155 12.87 -0.27 -6.43
N ASN A 156 11.75 -0.17 -7.16
CA ASN A 156 11.32 -1.14 -8.16
C ASN A 156 10.66 -0.43 -9.35
N SER A 157 11.37 0.50 -9.97
CA SER A 157 10.85 1.43 -10.99
C SER A 157 10.11 0.77 -12.16
N ASN A 158 10.44 -0.47 -12.48
CA ASN A 158 9.85 -1.22 -13.59
C ASN A 158 8.80 -2.25 -13.15
N ALA A 159 8.33 -2.19 -11.90
CA ALA A 159 7.34 -3.11 -11.34
C ALA A 159 7.71 -4.60 -11.53
N ASN A 160 8.99 -4.94 -11.39
CA ASN A 160 9.43 -6.33 -11.55
C ASN A 160 8.94 -7.20 -10.39
N PRO A 161 8.62 -8.49 -10.65
CA PRO A 161 8.27 -9.42 -9.59
C PRO A 161 9.48 -9.68 -8.68
N LEU A 162 9.44 -9.15 -7.45
CA LEU A 162 10.47 -9.31 -6.42
C LEU A 162 9.84 -9.85 -5.14
N ALA A 163 10.62 -10.60 -4.36
CA ALA A 163 10.29 -10.97 -2.99
C ALA A 163 11.40 -10.51 -2.05
N ILE A 164 11.02 -9.76 -1.00
CA ILE A 164 11.94 -9.36 0.07
C ILE A 164 11.70 -10.29 1.24
N HIS A 165 12.71 -11.04 1.59
CA HIS A 165 12.67 -12.01 2.69
C HIS A 165 13.17 -11.34 3.96
N VAL A 166 12.48 -11.56 5.05
CA VAL A 166 12.80 -11.03 6.37
C VAL A 166 13.40 -12.15 7.22
N LEU A 167 14.57 -11.88 7.77
CA LEU A 167 15.26 -12.76 8.71
C LEU A 167 15.38 -12.06 10.07
N THR A 168 15.23 -12.81 11.14
CA THR A 168 15.40 -12.30 12.50
C THR A 168 16.26 -13.24 13.32
N GLU A 169 16.83 -12.71 14.40
CA GLU A 169 17.59 -13.53 15.34
C GLU A 169 16.73 -14.62 15.95
N ASP A 170 17.22 -15.84 15.89
CA ASP A 170 16.68 -16.98 16.63
C ASP A 170 17.80 -17.68 17.36
N VAL A 171 17.48 -18.21 18.54
CA VAL A 171 18.41 -19.00 19.33
C VAL A 171 18.29 -20.45 18.88
N LEU A 172 19.20 -20.86 17.99
CA LEU A 172 19.26 -22.23 17.53
C LEU A 172 19.64 -23.19 18.66
N GLN A 173 19.41 -24.48 18.46
CA GLN A 173 19.90 -25.52 19.38
C GLN A 173 21.40 -25.31 19.62
N LEU A 174 21.84 -25.36 20.88
CA LEU A 174 23.18 -25.05 21.35
C LEU A 174 23.50 -23.56 21.66
N GLY A 175 22.48 -22.67 21.68
CA GLY A 175 22.67 -21.28 22.06
C GLY A 175 23.37 -20.41 21.00
N VAL A 176 23.51 -20.88 19.76
CA VAL A 176 24.04 -20.10 18.66
C VAL A 176 22.94 -19.16 18.16
N ILE A 177 23.20 -17.86 18.20
CA ILE A 177 22.33 -16.86 17.60
C ILE A 177 22.56 -16.85 16.08
N SER A 178 21.50 -17.05 15.32
CA SER A 178 21.53 -17.02 13.86
C SER A 178 20.36 -16.22 13.33
N LEU A 179 20.54 -15.64 12.14
CA LEU A 179 19.44 -15.02 11.40
C LEU A 179 18.65 -16.12 10.68
N VAL A 180 17.40 -16.28 11.05
CA VAL A 180 16.48 -17.26 10.48
C VAL A 180 15.38 -16.53 9.69
N GLU A 181 15.12 -17.01 8.49
CA GLU A 181 14.05 -16.47 7.64
C GLU A 181 12.67 -16.83 8.21
N ASP A 182 11.80 -15.81 8.31
CA ASP A 182 10.37 -16.00 8.58
C ASP A 182 9.57 -15.90 7.27
N PRO A 183 9.17 -17.02 6.66
CA PRO A 183 8.42 -17.01 5.41
C PRO A 183 7.09 -16.27 5.49
N THR A 184 6.51 -16.13 6.69
CA THR A 184 5.23 -15.44 6.89
C THR A 184 5.36 -13.92 6.77
N LYS A 185 6.58 -13.41 6.84
CA LYS A 185 6.92 -11.99 6.72
C LYS A 185 7.49 -11.61 5.35
N THR A 186 7.55 -12.55 4.40
CA THR A 186 8.02 -12.27 3.04
C THR A 186 7.11 -11.26 2.34
N ILE A 187 7.72 -10.20 1.79
CA ILE A 187 7.04 -9.12 1.08
C ILE A 187 7.14 -9.37 -0.41
N TYR A 188 6.02 -9.57 -1.08
CA TYR A 188 5.95 -9.71 -2.53
C TYR A 188 5.59 -8.38 -3.17
N ASN A 189 6.46 -7.88 -4.06
CA ASN A 189 6.28 -6.61 -4.74
C ASN A 189 6.25 -6.79 -6.25
N ARG A 190 5.26 -6.16 -6.91
CA ARG A 190 5.11 -6.03 -8.37
C ARG A 190 4.65 -4.64 -8.74
N ASP A 191 4.96 -3.65 -7.92
CA ASP A 191 4.49 -2.29 -8.07
C ASP A 191 5.69 -1.34 -8.06
N SER A 192 5.64 -0.30 -8.88
CA SER A 192 6.65 0.76 -8.92
C SER A 192 6.31 1.95 -8.02
N LEU A 193 5.07 2.07 -7.56
CA LEU A 193 4.60 3.15 -6.71
C LEU A 193 4.60 2.77 -5.22
N ASN A 194 4.22 1.52 -4.92
CA ASN A 194 4.15 1.02 -3.54
C ASN A 194 5.42 0.21 -3.23
N THR A 195 6.51 0.92 -3.04
CA THR A 195 7.84 0.35 -2.74
C THR A 195 8.21 0.53 -1.28
N PHE A 196 7.26 0.32 -0.40
CA PHE A 196 7.48 0.27 1.04
C PHE A 196 6.62 -0.82 1.69
N ALA A 197 7.04 -1.28 2.87
CA ALA A 197 6.28 -2.22 3.68
C ALA A 197 6.60 -2.07 5.18
N PHE A 198 5.65 -2.49 6.01
CA PHE A 198 5.84 -2.62 7.45
C PHE A 198 5.90 -4.09 7.83
N VAL A 199 6.93 -4.46 8.56
CA VAL A 199 7.09 -5.79 9.14
C VAL A 199 6.88 -5.67 10.64
N ARG A 200 5.79 -6.23 11.15
CA ARG A 200 5.30 -6.02 12.51
C ARG A 200 5.34 -7.29 13.35
N GLN A 201 4.94 -7.19 14.62
CA GLN A 201 4.88 -8.24 15.64
C GLN A 201 6.24 -8.55 16.25
N TYR A 202 7.05 -7.52 16.46
CA TYR A 202 8.30 -7.59 17.16
C TYR A 202 8.25 -6.79 18.47
N PRO A 203 8.95 -7.24 19.52
CA PRO A 203 9.05 -6.51 20.78
C PRO A 203 9.87 -5.22 20.61
N SER A 204 9.64 -4.26 21.50
CA SER A 204 10.38 -2.97 21.53
C SER A 204 11.72 -3.14 22.26
N THR A 205 12.50 -4.11 21.83
CA THR A 205 13.89 -4.36 22.25
C THR A 205 14.79 -4.30 21.03
N GLU A 206 16.07 -4.06 21.22
CA GLU A 206 17.01 -4.13 20.12
C GLU A 206 17.02 -5.53 19.49
N LEU A 207 16.79 -5.60 18.19
CA LEU A 207 16.77 -6.82 17.41
C LEU A 207 17.63 -6.66 16.16
N LYS A 208 18.27 -7.73 15.76
CA LYS A 208 18.99 -7.80 14.48
C LYS A 208 18.08 -8.38 13.41
N PHE A 209 17.85 -7.59 12.37
CA PHE A 209 17.09 -7.98 11.19
C PHE A 209 18.04 -8.25 10.04
N GLY A 210 17.66 -9.22 9.19
CA GLY A 210 18.29 -9.48 7.92
C GLY A 210 17.27 -9.34 6.78
N PHE A 211 17.69 -8.82 5.64
CA PHE A 211 16.84 -8.68 4.47
C PHE A 211 17.56 -9.18 3.23
N THR A 212 16.92 -10.05 2.47
CA THR A 212 17.41 -10.49 1.17
C THR A 212 16.34 -10.32 0.13
N VAL A 213 16.74 -10.06 -1.11
CA VAL A 213 15.80 -9.92 -2.23
C VAL A 213 15.95 -11.10 -3.17
N SER A 214 14.85 -11.64 -3.67
CA SER A 214 14.85 -12.66 -4.72
C SER A 214 13.95 -12.27 -5.88
N ASP A 215 14.26 -12.83 -7.06
CA ASP A 215 13.47 -12.65 -8.28
C ASP A 215 12.78 -13.95 -8.72
N LYS A 216 11.98 -13.86 -9.80
CA LYS A 216 11.28 -15.01 -10.41
C LYS A 216 12.23 -16.06 -11.01
N TRP A 217 13.51 -15.73 -11.21
CA TRP A 217 14.52 -16.61 -11.77
C TRP A 217 15.28 -17.39 -10.69
N GLY A 218 14.92 -17.15 -9.42
CA GLY A 218 15.55 -17.76 -8.26
C GLY A 218 16.89 -17.17 -7.88
N ASN A 219 17.28 -16.03 -8.45
CA ASN A 219 18.43 -15.28 -7.95
C ASN A 219 18.09 -14.70 -6.58
N ARG A 220 19.10 -14.56 -5.74
CA ARG A 220 18.98 -14.00 -4.38
C ARG A 220 20.17 -13.09 -4.10
N SER A 221 19.90 -11.96 -3.42
CA SER A 221 20.95 -11.02 -2.99
C SER A 221 21.71 -11.54 -1.77
N ASP A 222 22.77 -10.87 -1.42
CA ASP A 222 23.35 -10.94 -0.08
C ASP A 222 22.33 -10.49 0.99
N THR A 223 22.69 -10.68 2.26
CA THR A 223 21.83 -10.28 3.39
C THR A 223 22.24 -8.88 3.86
N LEU A 224 21.33 -7.92 3.76
CA LEU A 224 21.43 -6.65 4.46
C LEU A 224 21.12 -6.86 5.93
N ILE A 225 22.02 -6.52 6.83
CA ILE A 225 21.84 -6.67 8.28
C ILE A 225 21.64 -5.28 8.90
N SER A 226 20.63 -5.14 9.75
CA SER A 226 20.33 -3.91 10.49
C SER A 226 19.91 -4.22 11.92
N SER A 227 20.53 -3.55 12.91
CA SER A 227 20.14 -3.62 14.32
C SER A 227 19.26 -2.43 14.67
N LEU A 228 18.02 -2.69 15.08
CA LEU A 228 16.99 -1.67 15.30
C LEU A 228 16.13 -2.02 16.52
N THR A 229 15.65 -1.00 17.20
CA THR A 229 14.67 -1.14 18.28
C THR A 229 13.31 -0.66 17.77
N PRO A 230 12.35 -1.57 17.58
CA PRO A 230 10.98 -1.19 17.22
C PRO A 230 10.37 -0.24 18.26
N PHE A 231 9.55 0.72 17.81
CA PHE A 231 8.84 1.61 18.71
C PHE A 231 7.78 0.84 19.50
N LYS A 232 7.62 1.22 20.77
CA LYS A 232 6.60 0.66 21.66
C LYS A 232 5.27 1.38 21.44
N GLU A 233 4.17 0.64 21.28
CA GLU A 233 2.85 1.22 21.26
C GLU A 233 2.20 1.13 22.65
N GLU A 234 1.79 2.26 23.18
CA GLU A 234 1.04 2.41 24.41
C GLU A 234 -0.23 3.23 24.15
N VAL A 235 -1.24 3.05 24.99
CA VAL A 235 -2.40 3.94 24.99
C VAL A 235 -1.97 5.28 25.60
N ILE A 236 -2.19 6.38 24.88
CA ILE A 236 -2.02 7.71 25.45
C ILE A 236 -3.26 8.00 26.30
N ASP A 237 -3.10 7.90 27.61
CA ASP A 237 -4.21 8.03 28.57
C ASP A 237 -4.82 9.44 28.48
N TRP A 238 -6.07 9.51 28.09
CA TRP A 238 -6.86 10.71 27.95
C TRP A 238 -6.84 11.61 29.21
N LYS A 239 -6.63 11.04 30.40
CA LYS A 239 -6.57 11.79 31.68
C LYS A 239 -5.46 12.82 31.72
N TYR A 240 -4.40 12.60 30.96
CA TYR A 240 -3.30 13.57 30.85
C TYR A 240 -3.57 14.65 29.82
N VAL A 241 -4.45 14.40 28.85
CA VAL A 241 -4.73 15.34 27.76
C VAL A 241 -5.59 16.49 28.26
N LYS A 242 -5.11 17.73 28.06
CA LYS A 242 -5.82 18.95 28.46
C LYS A 242 -6.05 19.87 27.27
N ALA A 243 -7.28 20.28 27.06
CA ALA A 243 -7.61 21.30 26.10
C ALA A 243 -6.97 22.64 26.51
N ILE A 244 -6.35 23.31 25.55
CA ILE A 244 -5.67 24.59 25.78
C ILE A 244 -6.47 25.72 25.12
N SER A 245 -6.58 26.85 25.86
CA SER A 245 -7.09 28.10 25.31
C SER A 245 -6.01 28.84 24.53
N PHE A 246 -6.29 29.12 23.28
CA PHE A 246 -5.39 29.88 22.44
C PHE A 246 -6.10 31.06 21.79
N PHE A 247 -5.46 32.22 21.85
CA PHE A 247 -5.96 33.43 21.24
C PHE A 247 -4.94 34.01 20.25
N ASN A 248 -5.35 34.21 19.02
CA ASN A 248 -4.52 34.84 18.00
C ASN A 248 -5.19 36.11 17.47
N PRO A 249 -4.76 37.29 17.94
CA PRO A 249 -5.37 38.56 17.54
C PRO A 249 -5.11 38.95 16.08
N THR A 250 -4.08 38.39 15.45
CA THR A 250 -3.69 38.78 14.09
C THR A 250 -4.47 38.04 13.01
N LEU A 251 -4.85 36.80 13.23
CA LEU A 251 -5.56 35.98 12.23
C LEU A 251 -7.02 36.39 12.09
N PHE A 252 -7.66 36.92 13.16
CA PHE A 252 -9.10 37.17 13.17
C PHE A 252 -9.50 38.53 13.76
N ASN A 253 -8.70 39.60 13.56
CA ASN A 253 -9.03 40.94 14.00
C ASN A 253 -9.40 41.04 15.50
N GLY A 254 -8.67 40.32 16.35
CA GLY A 254 -8.92 40.28 17.78
C GLY A 254 -10.01 39.30 18.22
N THR A 255 -10.59 38.51 17.34
CA THR A 255 -11.44 37.36 17.71
C THR A 255 -10.59 36.22 18.23
N ARG A 256 -11.12 35.45 19.16
CA ARG A 256 -10.42 34.26 19.67
C ARG A 256 -10.26 33.24 18.61
N ASP A 257 -9.04 32.74 18.48
CA ASP A 257 -8.68 31.66 17.60
C ASP A 257 -8.62 30.35 18.39
N PHE A 258 -9.03 29.30 17.69
CA PHE A 258 -8.68 27.93 17.94
C PHE A 258 -9.01 27.30 19.29
N GLY A 259 -9.96 26.47 19.22
CA GLY A 259 -10.07 25.30 20.03
C GLY A 259 -10.60 25.47 21.41
N ILE A 260 -10.86 26.68 21.84
CA ILE A 260 -11.13 26.75 23.22
C ILE A 260 -12.20 27.65 23.60
N TYR A 261 -13.15 27.50 23.82
CA TYR A 261 -14.23 28.30 24.34
C TYR A 261 -15.07 28.96 23.30
N GLY A 262 -16.12 28.31 23.18
CA GLY A 262 -17.33 28.98 22.96
C GLY A 262 -17.41 30.26 23.69
N ILE A 263 -17.28 31.36 23.00
CA ILE A 263 -17.74 32.60 23.56
C ILE A 263 -19.24 32.43 23.56
N ASN A 264 -19.81 32.34 24.77
CA ASN A 264 -21.23 32.44 24.93
C ASN A 264 -21.79 33.52 24.05
N GLY A 265 -22.44 33.14 22.98
CA GLY A 265 -23.58 33.71 22.33
C GLY A 265 -23.64 35.19 21.95
N ALA A 266 -22.72 36.03 22.34
CA ALA A 266 -22.94 37.48 22.19
C ALA A 266 -22.57 38.03 20.80
N THR A 267 -21.80 37.31 19.97
CA THR A 267 -21.33 37.85 18.69
C THR A 267 -21.53 36.96 17.47
N GLY A 268 -22.08 35.78 17.58
CA GLY A 268 -22.28 34.85 16.47
C GLY A 268 -21.01 34.32 15.85
N ILE A 269 -19.84 34.62 16.39
CA ILE A 269 -18.55 34.10 15.99
C ILE A 269 -18.29 32.89 16.87
N GLN A 270 -18.40 31.74 16.29
CA GLN A 270 -18.08 30.48 16.94
C GLN A 270 -16.72 30.06 16.46
N ASN A 271 -15.76 30.14 17.35
CA ASN A 271 -14.40 29.69 17.11
C ASN A 271 -14.30 28.20 17.33
N ASP A 272 -13.15 27.69 16.99
CA ASP A 272 -12.76 26.36 17.30
C ASP A 272 -13.04 26.00 18.74
N GLY A 273 -13.58 24.85 18.91
CA GLY A 273 -13.91 24.35 20.24
C GLY A 273 -15.06 25.06 20.88
N ASN A 274 -15.81 25.79 20.11
CA ASN A 274 -17.03 26.30 20.64
C ASN A 274 -18.07 25.20 20.76
N ALA A 275 -18.35 24.85 21.98
CA ALA A 275 -19.47 24.04 22.29
C ALA A 275 -20.76 24.71 21.81
N HIS A 276 -21.63 23.91 21.23
CA HIS A 276 -23.04 24.21 21.15
C HIS A 276 -23.54 24.72 22.51
N ALA A 277 -24.61 25.47 22.55
CA ALA A 277 -25.23 26.00 23.77
C ALA A 277 -25.45 24.98 24.91
N SER A 278 -25.31 23.70 24.66
CA SER A 278 -25.35 22.60 25.64
C SER A 278 -24.00 22.26 26.29
N GLY A 279 -22.92 22.96 25.98
CA GLY A 279 -21.76 23.01 26.86
C GLY A 279 -20.63 22.02 26.64
N ASN A 280 -20.48 21.40 25.47
CA ASN A 280 -19.40 20.42 25.28
C ASN A 280 -18.14 21.05 24.74
N ALA A 281 -17.16 21.25 25.61
CA ALA A 281 -15.82 21.79 25.28
C ALA A 281 -14.94 20.75 24.53
N PRO A 282 -13.85 21.16 23.87
CA PRO A 282 -12.90 20.23 23.23
C PRO A 282 -12.41 19.11 24.14
N GLN A 283 -12.33 19.37 25.44
CA GLN A 283 -11.95 18.36 26.43
C GLN A 283 -12.86 17.13 26.42
N THR A 284 -14.10 17.23 25.95
CA THR A 284 -15.03 16.08 25.89
C THR A 284 -14.59 15.03 24.87
N MET A 285 -13.74 15.38 23.89
CA MET A 285 -13.11 14.40 22.99
C MET A 285 -12.08 13.50 23.71
N PHE A 286 -11.73 13.82 24.95
CA PHE A 286 -10.77 13.09 25.77
C PHE A 286 -11.37 12.82 27.14
N ASN A 287 -12.34 11.95 27.20
CA ASN A 287 -13.03 11.59 28.44
C ASN A 287 -13.10 10.07 28.69
N GLY A 288 -12.59 9.27 27.75
CA GLY A 288 -12.60 7.82 27.82
C GLY A 288 -13.97 7.20 27.57
N VAL A 289 -14.94 7.98 27.09
CA VAL A 289 -16.31 7.52 26.85
C VAL A 289 -16.65 7.70 25.37
N PRO A 290 -16.55 6.65 24.54
CA PRO A 290 -16.81 6.74 23.11
C PRO A 290 -18.27 6.96 22.73
N SER A 291 -19.14 7.12 23.72
CA SER A 291 -20.56 7.45 23.55
C SER A 291 -21.02 8.37 24.68
N GLY A 292 -21.79 9.38 24.38
CA GLY A 292 -22.33 10.30 25.40
C GLY A 292 -22.20 11.75 25.00
N ASN A 293 -21.39 12.52 25.74
CA ASN A 293 -21.19 13.95 25.46
C ASN A 293 -20.30 14.13 24.24
N GLU A 294 -20.78 14.88 23.27
CA GLU A 294 -20.11 15.12 22.01
C GLU A 294 -19.43 16.49 22.05
N TYR A 295 -18.25 16.57 21.46
CA TYR A 295 -17.64 17.84 21.09
C TYR A 295 -18.31 18.39 19.82
N TYR A 296 -18.63 19.66 19.81
CA TYR A 296 -19.13 20.38 18.65
C TYR A 296 -18.12 21.46 18.25
N GLY A 297 -17.43 21.26 17.14
CA GLY A 297 -16.57 22.26 16.55
C GLY A 297 -17.28 23.00 15.41
N TYR A 298 -17.23 24.33 15.39
CA TYR A 298 -17.89 25.13 14.35
C TYR A 298 -16.89 25.76 13.41
N LYS A 299 -17.15 25.66 12.10
CA LYS A 299 -16.43 26.42 11.08
C LYS A 299 -16.80 27.90 11.20
N PHE A 300 -15.83 28.77 11.02
CA PHE A 300 -16.14 30.19 10.81
C PHE A 300 -16.60 30.40 9.36
N VAL A 301 -17.88 30.67 9.19
CA VAL A 301 -18.50 30.81 7.88
C VAL A 301 -19.11 32.20 7.76
N LYS A 302 -18.64 33.02 6.83
CA LYS A 302 -19.34 34.25 6.45
C LYS A 302 -20.63 33.88 5.71
N ASN A 303 -21.64 34.71 5.90
CA ASN A 303 -22.94 34.55 5.27
C ASN A 303 -23.62 33.19 5.54
N LEU A 304 -23.46 32.67 6.77
CA LEU A 304 -24.08 31.39 7.20
C LEU A 304 -25.61 31.38 6.99
N SER A 305 -26.27 32.54 7.09
CA SER A 305 -27.69 32.73 6.83
C SER A 305 -28.09 32.65 5.34
N ASN A 306 -27.13 32.59 4.43
CA ASN A 306 -27.44 32.46 3.01
C ASN A 306 -28.08 31.08 2.76
N PRO A 307 -29.29 31.04 2.17
CA PRO A 307 -29.96 29.77 1.89
C PRO A 307 -29.21 28.90 0.87
N ASP A 308 -28.39 29.52 0.02
CA ASP A 308 -27.53 28.81 -0.93
C ASP A 308 -26.18 28.49 -0.28
N PRO A 309 -25.88 27.20 0.02
CA PRO A 309 -24.63 26.80 0.66
C PRO A 309 -23.38 27.15 -0.15
N SER A 310 -23.49 27.20 -1.48
CA SER A 310 -22.36 27.52 -2.36
C SER A 310 -21.88 28.98 -2.24
N LYS A 311 -22.73 29.83 -1.67
CA LYS A 311 -22.43 31.25 -1.40
C LYS A 311 -21.95 31.52 0.01
N ARG A 312 -21.76 30.46 0.81
CA ARG A 312 -21.19 30.56 2.16
C ARG A 312 -19.68 30.48 2.04
N GLU A 313 -19.01 31.53 2.49
CA GLU A 313 -17.54 31.57 2.50
C GLU A 313 -17.01 30.99 3.83
N ILE A 314 -16.28 29.88 3.74
CA ILE A 314 -15.52 29.34 4.89
C ILE A 314 -14.28 30.20 5.05
N VAL A 315 -14.13 30.83 6.19
CA VAL A 315 -12.99 31.72 6.47
C VAL A 315 -11.82 30.93 7.05
N HIS A 316 -12.08 29.93 7.86
CA HIS A 316 -11.07 29.01 8.37
C HIS A 316 -11.68 27.66 8.77
N ASP A 317 -10.82 26.64 8.87
CA ASP A 317 -11.18 25.34 9.39
C ASP A 317 -11.36 25.37 10.92
N VAL A 318 -11.92 24.28 11.46
CA VAL A 318 -12.03 24.09 12.90
C VAL A 318 -10.72 23.55 13.46
N TYR A 319 -10.21 24.17 14.50
CA TYR A 319 -9.00 23.74 15.18
C TYR A 319 -9.29 23.48 16.67
N ALA A 320 -8.63 22.47 17.24
CA ALA A 320 -8.64 22.19 18.66
C ALA A 320 -7.20 21.90 19.12
N THR A 321 -6.74 22.58 20.17
CA THR A 321 -5.36 22.49 20.65
C THR A 321 -5.32 21.86 22.04
N PHE A 322 -4.36 20.95 22.25
CA PHE A 322 -4.23 20.16 23.47
C PHE A 322 -2.79 20.12 23.95
N ASP A 323 -2.60 20.13 25.26
CA ASP A 323 -1.37 19.68 25.91
C ASP A 323 -1.57 18.20 26.29
N LEU A 324 -0.73 17.32 25.77
CA LEU A 324 -0.73 15.92 26.12
C LEU A 324 -0.18 15.66 27.52
N ASN A 325 0.50 16.66 28.14
CA ASN A 325 1.31 16.54 29.36
C ASN A 325 2.37 15.43 29.26
N MET A 326 2.71 15.07 28.05
CA MET A 326 3.78 14.14 27.70
C MET A 326 4.33 14.48 26.33
N GLU A 327 5.57 14.12 26.05
CA GLU A 327 6.11 14.06 24.72
C GLU A 327 5.85 12.65 24.16
N ALA A 328 5.11 12.57 23.06
CA ALA A 328 4.71 11.30 22.46
C ALA A 328 4.91 11.32 20.96
N ARG A 329 5.16 10.13 20.40
CA ARG A 329 5.12 9.82 18.98
C ARG A 329 3.89 8.98 18.72
N LEU A 330 3.01 9.43 17.83
CA LEU A 330 1.77 8.72 17.55
C LEU A 330 2.01 7.59 16.53
N ASN A 331 1.32 6.47 16.73
CA ASN A 331 1.22 5.38 15.77
C ASN A 331 -0.14 5.37 15.06
N ARG A 332 -1.20 5.54 15.83
CA ARG A 332 -2.57 5.57 15.32
C ARG A 332 -3.47 6.42 16.17
N VAL A 333 -4.53 6.88 15.55
CA VAL A 333 -5.61 7.58 16.23
C VAL A 333 -6.94 6.93 15.88
N LYS A 334 -7.88 7.02 16.79
CA LYS A 334 -9.23 6.50 16.59
C LYS A 334 -10.24 7.58 16.90
N ILE A 335 -11.15 7.82 15.96
CA ILE A 335 -12.26 8.76 16.13
C ILE A 335 -13.51 7.96 16.41
N SER A 336 -14.19 8.27 17.53
CA SER A 336 -15.53 7.81 17.78
C SER A 336 -16.52 8.90 17.37
N PRO A 337 -17.30 8.68 16.29
CA PRO A 337 -18.26 9.66 15.80
C PRO A 337 -19.52 9.64 16.67
N ARG A 338 -20.41 10.58 16.41
CA ARG A 338 -21.78 10.48 16.91
C ARG A 338 -22.49 9.28 16.29
N VAL A 339 -22.81 8.27 17.11
CA VAL A 339 -23.49 7.05 16.65
C VAL A 339 -24.99 7.28 16.58
N HIS A 340 -25.47 7.58 15.39
CA HIS A 340 -26.88 7.67 15.09
C HIS A 340 -27.07 7.51 13.58
N ILE A 341 -28.10 6.79 13.15
CA ILE A 341 -28.31 6.44 11.74
C ILE A 341 -28.26 7.65 10.80
N SER A 342 -28.71 8.82 11.25
CA SER A 342 -28.67 10.04 10.44
C SER A 342 -27.28 10.72 10.37
N TYR A 343 -26.28 10.22 11.09
CA TYR A 343 -24.91 10.72 11.11
C TYR A 343 -23.92 9.78 10.43
N THR A 344 -24.30 8.53 10.20
CA THR A 344 -23.43 7.54 9.57
C THR A 344 -23.09 7.96 8.13
N TYR A 345 -21.83 8.25 7.86
CA TYR A 345 -21.34 8.83 6.60
C TYR A 345 -22.10 10.09 6.16
N ALA A 346 -22.62 10.85 7.11
CA ALA A 346 -23.47 12.00 6.83
C ALA A 346 -23.23 13.11 7.83
N ARG A 347 -23.86 14.27 7.58
CA ARG A 347 -23.88 15.44 8.45
C ARG A 347 -22.48 15.89 8.90
N SER A 348 -22.38 16.25 10.15
CA SER A 348 -21.20 16.85 10.79
C SER A 348 -20.09 15.88 11.20
N SER A 349 -20.21 14.59 10.87
CA SER A 349 -19.14 13.63 11.12
C SER A 349 -17.87 14.01 10.34
N PRO A 350 -16.69 14.04 10.99
CA PRO A 350 -15.45 14.36 10.34
C PRO A 350 -15.15 13.40 9.19
N LYS A 351 -14.76 13.96 8.03
CA LYS A 351 -14.32 13.17 6.88
C LYS A 351 -12.83 13.39 6.59
N ARG A 352 -12.35 14.64 6.71
CA ARG A 352 -10.95 14.98 6.47
C ARG A 352 -10.41 15.85 7.59
N PHE A 353 -9.26 15.48 8.10
CA PHE A 353 -8.62 16.20 9.21
C PHE A 353 -7.10 16.11 9.14
N ARG A 354 -6.42 17.04 9.81
CA ARG A 354 -4.97 17.05 10.02
C ARG A 354 -4.64 16.98 11.49
N ILE A 355 -3.50 16.38 11.79
CA ILE A 355 -2.86 16.43 13.10
C ILE A 355 -1.58 17.23 12.94
N TRP A 356 -1.41 18.21 13.83
CA TRP A 356 -0.22 19.02 13.93
C TRP A 356 0.39 18.84 15.31
N GLY A 357 1.72 18.83 15.38
CA GLY A 357 2.47 18.71 16.63
C GLY A 357 3.49 19.81 16.81
N THR A 358 3.79 20.17 18.07
CA THR A 358 4.91 21.04 18.42
C THR A 358 5.41 20.75 19.83
N ASN A 359 6.70 20.97 20.06
CA ASN A 359 7.34 20.96 21.39
C ASN A 359 7.57 22.38 21.93
N ASP A 360 7.21 23.41 21.16
CA ASP A 360 7.34 24.79 21.60
C ASP A 360 6.27 25.14 22.64
N SER A 361 6.68 25.39 23.87
CA SER A 361 5.78 25.76 24.97
C SER A 361 5.34 27.24 24.94
N ASN A 362 5.89 28.05 24.05
CA ASN A 362 5.54 29.48 23.96
C ASN A 362 4.27 29.66 23.10
N SER A 363 3.13 29.79 23.78
CA SER A 363 1.83 29.99 23.15
C SER A 363 1.73 31.25 22.27
N GLN A 364 2.55 32.27 22.51
CA GLN A 364 2.58 33.45 21.62
C GLN A 364 3.18 33.14 20.27
N ARG A 365 4.13 32.19 20.19
CA ARG A 365 4.67 31.71 18.91
C ARG A 365 3.68 30.85 18.13
N TRP A 366 2.71 30.25 18.79
CA TRP A 366 1.65 29.51 18.14
C TRP A 366 0.75 30.39 17.26
N ALA A 367 0.78 31.72 17.48
CA ALA A 367 0.12 32.69 16.61
C ALA A 367 0.64 32.64 15.16
N LYS A 368 1.87 32.14 14.96
CA LYS A 368 2.47 31.95 13.64
C LYS A 368 2.10 30.60 12.99
N PHE A 369 1.03 29.97 13.43
CA PHE A 369 0.53 28.74 12.79
C PHE A 369 0.32 28.97 11.27
N PRO A 370 0.74 28.02 10.40
CA PRO A 370 1.37 26.74 10.73
C PRO A 370 2.89 26.77 10.92
N GLU A 371 3.58 27.91 10.78
CA GLU A 371 5.04 28.02 10.71
C GLU A 371 5.78 27.37 11.90
N THR A 372 5.14 27.37 13.10
CA THR A 372 5.73 26.85 14.33
C THR A 372 5.20 25.45 14.69
N TRP A 373 4.50 24.83 13.79
CA TRP A 373 3.90 23.51 13.96
C TRP A 373 4.39 22.56 12.87
N THR A 374 4.61 21.33 13.22
CA THR A 374 4.92 20.26 12.27
C THR A 374 3.62 19.53 11.89
N LEU A 375 3.38 19.37 10.60
CA LEU A 375 2.28 18.52 10.12
C LEU A 375 2.66 17.06 10.38
N ILE A 376 1.90 16.38 11.22
CA ILE A 376 2.09 14.96 11.54
C ILE A 376 1.40 14.07 10.53
N GLY A 377 0.23 14.46 10.08
CA GLY A 377 -0.49 13.73 9.04
C GLY A 377 -1.80 14.38 8.65
N GLU A 378 -2.30 13.96 7.49
CA GLU A 378 -3.61 14.30 6.96
C GLU A 378 -4.35 13.01 6.61
N TYR A 379 -5.60 12.90 7.06
CA TYR A 379 -6.37 11.66 7.00
C TYR A 379 -7.73 11.91 6.37
N VAL A 380 -8.20 10.93 5.59
CA VAL A 380 -9.49 10.98 4.91
C VAL A 380 -10.29 9.72 5.26
N GLY A 381 -11.48 9.90 5.80
CA GLY A 381 -12.40 8.82 6.10
C GLY A 381 -12.91 8.11 4.85
N ARG A 382 -13.22 6.83 5.01
CA ARG A 382 -13.76 6.00 3.93
C ARG A 382 -15.02 6.62 3.34
N THR A 383 -15.20 6.50 2.03
CA THR A 383 -16.44 6.86 1.35
C THR A 383 -17.15 5.57 0.96
N PRO A 384 -18.37 5.32 1.42
CA PRO A 384 -19.11 4.12 1.07
C PRO A 384 -19.45 4.10 -0.41
N ALA A 385 -19.54 2.90 -0.98
CA ALA A 385 -19.90 2.72 -2.37
C ALA A 385 -21.31 3.21 -2.69
N ASN A 386 -22.25 3.01 -1.72
CA ASN A 386 -23.63 3.45 -1.84
C ASN A 386 -24.20 3.79 -0.44
N LEU A 387 -24.52 5.08 -0.24
CA LEU A 387 -25.11 5.56 1.02
C LEU A 387 -26.50 4.97 1.33
N ALA A 388 -27.24 4.51 0.33
CA ALA A 388 -28.56 3.91 0.54
C ALA A 388 -28.51 2.44 0.98
N THR A 389 -27.37 1.77 0.73
CA THR A 389 -27.19 0.34 1.02
C THR A 389 -25.81 0.09 1.59
N LEU A 390 -25.59 0.53 2.84
CA LEU A 390 -24.31 0.32 3.54
C LEU A 390 -24.12 -1.16 3.85
N THR A 391 -22.94 -1.66 3.62
CA THR A 391 -22.51 -2.99 4.05
C THR A 391 -22.23 -3.01 5.55
N GLN A 392 -22.20 -4.21 6.15
CA GLN A 392 -21.87 -4.34 7.57
C GLN A 392 -20.44 -3.85 7.87
N ASP A 393 -19.49 -4.10 6.98
CA ASP A 393 -18.10 -3.60 7.11
C ASP A 393 -18.03 -2.06 7.11
N GLU A 394 -18.80 -1.40 6.23
CA GLU A 394 -18.87 0.06 6.20
C GLU A 394 -19.51 0.61 7.50
N LEU A 395 -20.57 -0.03 8.01
CA LEU A 395 -21.18 0.33 9.28
C LEU A 395 -20.25 0.14 10.46
N ASP A 396 -19.55 -0.99 10.53
CA ASP A 396 -18.61 -1.32 11.60
C ASP A 396 -17.41 -0.37 11.57
N TRP A 397 -16.89 -0.08 10.40
CA TRP A 397 -15.82 0.88 10.28
C TRP A 397 -16.25 2.26 10.80
N PHE A 398 -17.38 2.77 10.34
CA PHE A 398 -17.83 4.11 10.74
C PHE A 398 -18.15 4.21 12.23
N ASN A 399 -18.89 3.25 12.77
CA ASN A 399 -19.44 3.35 14.13
C ASN A 399 -18.43 2.90 15.21
N LEU A 400 -17.52 2.00 14.89
CA LEU A 400 -16.65 1.33 15.86
C LEU A 400 -15.16 1.49 15.57
N ASN A 401 -14.78 1.63 14.32
CA ASN A 401 -13.41 1.44 13.87
C ASN A 401 -12.88 2.54 12.94
N GLN A 402 -13.26 3.82 13.17
CA GLN A 402 -12.61 4.93 12.47
C GLN A 402 -11.18 5.11 13.01
N GLU A 403 -10.33 4.15 12.65
CA GLU A 403 -8.93 4.12 13.02
C GLU A 403 -8.08 4.57 11.84
N TYR A 404 -7.06 5.37 12.12
CA TYR A 404 -6.11 5.91 11.14
C TYR A 404 -4.70 5.63 11.65
N LEU A 405 -3.95 4.89 10.87
CA LEU A 405 -2.53 4.67 11.09
C LEU A 405 -1.76 5.93 10.66
N ILE A 406 -0.99 6.50 11.57
CA ILE A 406 -0.37 7.83 11.38
C ILE A 406 0.51 7.89 10.14
N ASN A 407 1.22 6.82 9.83
CA ASN A 407 2.12 6.77 8.71
C ASN A 407 1.46 6.21 7.43
N GLU A 408 0.69 5.12 7.57
CA GLU A 408 0.14 4.38 6.43
C GLU A 408 -1.07 5.07 5.80
N ASP A 409 -1.94 5.66 6.62
CA ASP A 409 -3.17 6.31 6.15
C ASP A 409 -2.98 7.81 5.87
N ASN A 410 -1.75 8.31 6.05
CA ASN A 410 -1.43 9.69 5.73
C ASN A 410 -1.47 9.94 4.23
N VAL A 411 -2.28 10.92 3.81
CA VAL A 411 -2.45 11.29 2.39
C VAL A 411 -1.64 12.52 1.98
N ASN A 412 -0.89 13.13 2.90
CA ASN A 412 -0.11 14.34 2.63
C ASN A 412 1.39 14.02 2.63
N PRO A 413 2.09 14.14 1.50
CA PRO A 413 3.51 13.82 1.40
C PRO A 413 4.43 14.78 2.18
N GLU A 414 3.93 15.95 2.59
CA GLU A 414 4.70 16.93 3.38
C GLU A 414 4.63 16.65 4.89
N ALA A 415 3.91 15.60 5.31
CA ALA A 415 3.79 15.25 6.72
C ALA A 415 5.05 14.56 7.25
N HIS A 416 5.27 14.72 8.55
CA HIS A 416 6.36 14.12 9.32
C HIS A 416 5.80 13.17 10.40
N PRO A 417 5.27 12.01 10.01
CA PRO A 417 4.49 11.13 10.90
C PRO A 417 5.31 10.50 12.04
N THR A 418 6.63 10.53 11.95
CA THR A 418 7.53 9.96 12.97
C THR A 418 8.01 10.98 14.02
N GLU A 419 7.64 12.24 13.87
CA GLU A 419 8.02 13.28 14.83
C GLU A 419 7.28 13.11 16.16
N SER A 420 7.96 13.46 17.25
CA SER A 420 7.37 13.50 18.60
C SER A 420 6.97 14.91 18.98
N PHE A 421 5.93 15.03 19.79
CA PHE A 421 5.43 16.33 20.23
C PHE A 421 4.71 16.22 21.57
N ARG A 422 4.66 17.36 22.27
CA ARG A 422 3.86 17.54 23.49
C ARG A 422 2.51 18.19 23.21
N TYR A 423 2.51 19.23 22.36
CA TYR A 423 1.30 19.99 22.06
C TYR A 423 0.74 19.53 20.73
N MET A 424 -0.52 19.16 20.73
CA MET A 424 -1.23 18.66 19.55
C MET A 424 -2.32 19.64 19.13
N ARG A 425 -2.48 19.79 17.83
CA ARG A 425 -3.61 20.50 17.22
C ARG A 425 -4.31 19.62 16.20
N ILE A 426 -5.61 19.47 16.36
CA ILE A 426 -6.46 18.81 15.39
C ILE A 426 -7.09 19.90 14.51
N GLN A 427 -6.96 19.78 13.20
CA GLN A 427 -7.60 20.63 12.21
C GLN A 427 -8.68 19.79 11.49
N LEU A 428 -9.95 20.17 11.66
CA LEU A 428 -11.08 19.52 11.01
C LEU A 428 -11.41 20.29 9.72
N MET A 429 -11.23 19.65 8.57
CA MET A 429 -11.27 20.30 7.25
C MET A 429 -12.60 20.04 6.53
N GLU A 430 -13.04 18.77 6.49
CA GLU A 430 -14.24 18.35 5.78
C GLU A 430 -15.11 17.46 6.67
N SER A 431 -16.41 17.64 6.61
CA SER A 431 -17.40 16.69 7.12
C SER A 431 -18.02 15.91 5.95
N TYR A 432 -18.68 14.80 6.25
CA TYR A 432 -19.37 14.03 5.21
C TYR A 432 -20.49 14.83 4.54
N ASN A 433 -21.09 15.79 5.23
CA ASN A 433 -21.96 16.79 4.62
C ASN A 433 -21.27 18.17 4.62
N GLN A 434 -20.71 18.55 3.50
CA GLN A 434 -19.98 19.82 3.35
C GLN A 434 -20.84 21.07 3.57
N ASN A 435 -22.16 20.94 3.56
CA ASN A 435 -23.08 22.04 3.82
C ASN A 435 -23.24 22.37 5.31
N GLU A 436 -22.76 21.51 6.20
CA GLU A 436 -22.81 21.78 7.63
C GLU A 436 -21.60 22.60 8.09
N ALA A 437 -21.89 23.58 8.94
CA ALA A 437 -20.87 24.49 9.46
C ALA A 437 -20.22 24.00 10.75
N PHE A 438 -20.42 22.77 11.14
CA PHE A 438 -19.91 22.21 12.40
C PHE A 438 -19.51 20.76 12.28
N TYR A 439 -18.72 20.27 13.24
CA TYR A 439 -18.27 18.89 13.40
C TYR A 439 -18.72 18.32 14.73
N THR A 440 -18.93 17.01 14.77
CA THR A 440 -19.23 16.28 16.01
C THR A 440 -18.26 15.11 16.19
N ILE A 441 -17.65 15.03 17.36
CA ILE A 441 -16.74 13.94 17.77
C ILE A 441 -17.08 13.57 19.22
N ASN A 442 -17.26 12.27 19.49
CA ASN A 442 -17.49 11.77 20.84
C ASN A 442 -16.15 11.54 21.57
N GLU A 443 -15.23 10.84 20.93
CA GLU A 443 -13.94 10.51 21.51
C GLU A 443 -12.84 10.55 20.45
N PHE A 444 -11.65 10.98 20.86
CA PHE A 444 -10.44 10.93 20.06
C PHE A 444 -9.35 10.18 20.84
N ALA A 445 -9.22 8.88 20.58
CA ALA A 445 -8.24 8.06 21.24
C ALA A 445 -6.91 8.04 20.46
N MET A 446 -5.80 8.02 21.19
CA MET A 446 -4.44 8.06 20.67
C MET A 446 -3.63 6.88 21.19
N PHE A 447 -2.78 6.35 20.30
CA PHE A 447 -1.86 5.27 20.61
C PHE A 447 -0.50 5.60 20.03
N GLY A 448 0.55 5.35 20.79
CA GLY A 448 1.90 5.68 20.36
C GLY A 448 2.95 5.39 21.43
N GLU A 449 4.14 5.92 21.25
CA GLU A 449 5.23 5.80 22.19
C GLU A 449 5.31 7.05 23.09
N ILE A 450 5.32 6.85 24.39
CA ILE A 450 5.51 7.92 25.36
C ILE A 450 7.01 8.04 25.64
N LEU A 451 7.60 9.16 25.21
CA LEU A 451 9.03 9.42 25.36
C LEU A 451 9.35 10.10 26.69
N LYS A 452 8.44 10.96 27.18
CA LYS A 452 8.63 11.73 28.40
C LYS A 452 7.29 12.17 28.99
N LEU A 453 7.17 12.10 30.30
CA LEU A 453 6.07 12.70 31.09
C LEU A 453 6.49 14.06 31.66
N PHE A 454 5.55 15.01 31.79
CA PHE A 454 5.78 16.35 32.30
C PHE A 454 4.95 16.64 33.56
#